data_76723a9e982dcf0856ebd80304728bc5
#
_entry.id   76723a9e982dcf0856ebd80304728bc5
#
_cell.length_a   1.000
_cell.length_b   1.000
_cell.length_c   1.000
_cell.angle_alpha   90.00
_cell.angle_beta   90.00
_cell.angle_gamma   90.00
#
_symmetry.space_group_name_H-M   'P 1'
#
loop_
_entity.id
_entity.type
_entity.pdbx_description
1 polymer ?
#
loop_
_entity_poly.entity_id
_entity_poly.type
_entity_poly.pdbx_seq_one_letter_code
_entity_poly.pdbx_strand_id
1 'polypeptide(L)' 'MDLRSPAIVCVTRLHGETAAIGRFLTPQHGLVAGYVAGARGRNLRPVLIPGNRVEIDLRSRSESQLP' A
#
# COMPACT_ATOMS: atom_id res chain seq x y z
N MET A 1 7.40 -5.90 11.50
CA MET A 1 7.52 -6.99 10.54
C MET A 1 7.66 -6.41 9.15
N ASP A 2 8.64 -6.87 8.42
CA ASP A 2 8.82 -6.39 7.05
C ASP A 2 8.24 -7.40 6.09
N LEU A 3 7.55 -6.90 5.10
CA LEU A 3 6.90 -7.74 4.11
C LEU A 3 7.20 -7.22 2.71
N ARG A 4 7.76 -8.08 1.90
CA ARG A 4 7.97 -7.78 0.49
C ARG A 4 7.26 -8.85 -0.32
N SER A 5 6.36 -8.44 -1.18
CA SER A 5 5.50 -9.40 -1.85
C SER A 5 4.86 -8.79 -3.09
N PRO A 6 4.62 -9.60 -4.11
CA PRO A 6 3.69 -9.17 -5.15
C PRO A 6 2.30 -9.06 -4.55
N ALA A 7 1.51 -8.19 -5.10
CA ALA A 7 0.18 -7.94 -4.57
C ALA A 7 -0.72 -7.34 -5.64
N ILE A 8 -2.01 -7.38 -5.36
CA ILE A 8 -3.00 -6.73 -6.20
C ILE A 8 -3.62 -5.62 -5.39
N VAL A 9 -3.66 -4.44 -5.95
CA VAL A 9 -4.29 -3.29 -5.30
C VAL A 9 -5.79 -3.54 -5.25
N CYS A 10 -6.34 -3.50 -4.07
CA CYS A 10 -7.79 -3.71 -3.90
C CYS A 10 -8.51 -2.41 -3.65
N VAL A 11 -8.02 -1.61 -2.70
CA VAL A 11 -8.65 -0.36 -2.32
C VAL A 11 -7.56 0.61 -1.97
N THR A 12 -7.74 1.87 -2.32
CA THR A 12 -6.89 2.93 -1.80
C THR A 12 -7.78 4.03 -1.27
N ARG A 13 -7.33 4.67 -0.20
CA ARG A 13 -8.07 5.75 0.42
C ARG A 13 -7.08 6.86 0.74
N LEU A 14 -7.44 8.07 0.41
CA LEU A 14 -6.58 9.21 0.68
C LEU A 14 -6.40 9.40 2.18
N HIS A 15 -5.19 9.78 2.56
CA HIS A 15 -4.84 10.02 3.94
C HIS A 15 -3.96 11.25 3.98
N GLY A 16 -4.50 12.35 4.48
CA GLY A 16 -3.79 13.61 4.44
C GLY A 16 -3.75 14.15 3.02
N GLU A 17 -2.75 14.95 2.74
CA GLU A 17 -2.67 15.66 1.47
C GLU A 17 -1.93 14.91 0.40
N THR A 18 -1.00 14.05 0.78
CA THR A 18 -0.12 13.43 -0.20
C THR A 18 -0.06 11.93 -0.09
N ALA A 19 -0.68 11.34 0.92
CA ALA A 19 -0.54 9.92 1.19
C ALA A 19 -1.84 9.18 0.98
N ALA A 20 -1.77 7.88 1.03
CA ALA A 20 -2.94 7.02 0.97
C ALA A 20 -2.73 5.79 1.84
N ILE A 21 -3.83 5.21 2.28
CA ILE A 21 -3.82 3.89 2.89
C ILE A 21 -4.28 2.94 1.80
N GLY A 22 -3.46 1.96 1.47
CA GLY A 22 -3.80 0.98 0.47
C GLY A 22 -4.07 -0.37 1.08
N ARG A 23 -4.99 -1.10 0.49
CA ARG A 23 -5.22 -2.49 0.84
C ARG A 23 -4.82 -3.34 -0.33
N PHE A 24 -3.98 -4.34 -0.05
CA PHE A 24 -3.34 -5.13 -1.07
C PHE A 24 -3.56 -6.60 -0.78
N LEU A 25 -3.92 -7.35 -1.79
CA LEU A 25 -4.11 -8.78 -1.66
C LEU A 25 -2.82 -9.48 -2.04
N THR A 26 -2.27 -10.25 -1.12
CA THR A 26 -1.01 -10.95 -1.33
C THR A 26 -1.26 -12.46 -1.36
N PRO A 27 -0.37 -13.21 -2.03
CA PRO A 27 -0.58 -14.67 -2.13
C PRO A 27 -0.38 -15.42 -0.83
N GLN A 28 0.44 -14.91 0.06
CA GLN A 28 0.77 -15.64 1.27
C GLN A 28 0.29 -15.01 2.55
N HIS A 29 -0.05 -13.73 2.49
CA HIS A 29 -0.41 -12.99 3.70
C HIS A 29 -1.83 -12.47 3.64
N GLY A 30 -2.56 -12.80 2.60
CA GLY A 30 -3.92 -12.32 2.46
C GLY A 30 -3.99 -10.83 2.24
N LEU A 31 -5.01 -10.22 2.75
CA LEU A 31 -5.23 -8.79 2.58
C LEU A 31 -4.43 -8.04 3.63
N VAL A 32 -3.56 -7.16 3.17
CA VAL A 32 -2.74 -6.35 4.07
C VAL A 32 -2.99 -4.88 3.77
N ALA A 33 -2.83 -4.05 4.79
CA ALA A 33 -3.00 -2.62 4.64
C ALA A 33 -1.67 -1.93 4.87
N GLY A 34 -1.44 -0.85 4.14
CA GLY A 34 -0.20 -0.12 4.30
C GLY A 34 -0.37 1.35 3.98
N TYR A 35 0.51 2.14 4.57
CA TYR A 35 0.57 3.57 4.36
C TYR A 35 1.50 3.84 3.17
N VAL A 36 1.04 4.62 2.21
CA VAL A 36 1.81 4.92 1.02
C VAL A 36 2.04 6.41 0.97
N ALA A 37 3.27 6.81 1.27
CA ALA A 37 3.65 8.22 1.18
C ALA A 37 3.76 8.62 -0.28
N GLY A 38 3.37 9.85 -0.58
CA GLY A 38 3.47 10.35 -1.95
C GLY A 38 2.53 9.68 -2.93
N ALA A 39 1.45 9.08 -2.44
CA ALA A 39 0.55 8.31 -3.29
C ALA A 39 -0.12 9.16 -4.36
N ARG A 40 -0.24 10.45 -4.13
CA ARG A 40 -0.86 11.34 -5.11
C ARG A 40 0.12 11.87 -6.13
N GLY A 41 1.38 11.48 -6.05
CA GLY A 41 2.38 11.90 -6.99
C GLY A 41 2.22 11.22 -8.34
N ARG A 42 2.88 11.79 -9.34
CA ARG A 42 2.78 11.27 -10.70
C ARG A 42 3.14 9.81 -10.83
N ASN A 43 4.14 9.40 -10.08
CA ASN A 43 4.67 8.05 -10.24
C ASN A 43 3.76 7.01 -9.65
N LEU A 44 3.07 7.33 -8.57
CA LEU A 44 2.28 6.33 -7.87
C LEU A 44 0.81 6.34 -8.24
N ARG A 45 0.29 7.45 -8.75
CA ARG A 45 -1.11 7.48 -9.13
C ARG A 45 -1.50 6.38 -10.09
N PRO A 46 -0.76 6.18 -11.19
CA PRO A 46 -1.16 5.13 -12.11
C PRO A 46 -0.90 3.73 -11.59
N VAL A 47 -0.08 3.61 -10.56
CA VAL A 47 0.24 2.31 -9.97
C VAL A 47 -0.84 1.87 -9.01
N LEU A 48 -1.42 2.80 -8.26
CA LEU A 48 -2.35 2.48 -7.18
C LEU A 48 -3.80 2.43 -7.65
N ILE A 49 -4.01 1.82 -8.78
CA ILE A 49 -5.35 1.64 -9.32
C ILE A 49 -5.84 0.26 -8.94
N PRO A 50 -7.06 0.14 -8.39
CA PRO A 50 -7.59 -1.17 -8.02
C PRO A 50 -7.51 -2.16 -9.18
N GLY A 51 -7.05 -3.34 -8.87
CA GLY A 51 -6.86 -4.39 -9.86
C GLY A 51 -5.46 -4.48 -10.42
N ASN A 52 -4.63 -3.47 -10.20
CA ASN A 52 -3.27 -3.51 -10.68
C ASN A 52 -2.42 -4.46 -9.85
N ARG A 53 -1.48 -5.09 -10.53
CA ARG A 53 -0.44 -5.84 -9.85
C ARG A 53 0.70 -4.94 -9.48
N VAL A 54 1.17 -5.07 -8.26
CA VAL A 54 2.26 -4.25 -7.76
C VAL A 54 3.17 -5.11 -6.92
N GLU A 55 4.36 -4.60 -6.66
CA GLU A 55 5.27 -5.17 -5.69
C GLU A 55 5.23 -4.28 -4.47
N ILE A 56 4.89 -4.82 -3.32
CA ILE A 56 4.83 -4.03 -2.11
C ILE A 56 6.03 -4.33 -1.23
N ASP A 57 6.43 -3.31 -0.48
CA ASP A 57 7.50 -3.42 0.49
C ASP A 57 7.00 -2.70 1.74
N LEU A 58 6.37 -3.45 2.61
CA LEU A 58 5.81 -2.91 3.84
C LEU A 58 6.80 -3.07 4.97
N ARG A 59 7.05 -1.98 5.67
CA ARG A 59 7.95 -2.00 6.79
C ARG A 59 7.21 -1.65 8.04
N SER A 60 7.41 -2.46 9.04
CA SER A 60 6.82 -2.25 10.33
C SER A 60 7.65 -1.24 11.09
N ARG A 61 6.99 -0.30 11.71
CA ARG A 61 7.65 0.59 12.63
C ARG A 61 7.19 0.30 14.02
N SER A 62 7.99 0.72 14.97
CA SER A 62 7.79 0.27 16.33
C SER A 62 6.48 0.78 16.91
N GLU A 63 6.05 1.96 16.55
CA GLU A 63 4.87 2.48 17.20
C GLU A 63 4.09 3.32 16.24
N SER A 64 2.88 3.55 16.56
CA SER A 64 1.99 4.51 15.95
C SER A 64 1.92 4.44 14.43
N GLN A 65 2.51 3.48 13.84
CA GLN A 65 2.41 3.34 12.42
C GLN A 65 1.06 2.85 12.04
N LEU A 66 0.54 3.40 11.01
CA LEU A 66 -0.73 2.93 10.53
C LEU A 66 -0.62 1.53 10.03
N PRO A 67 -1.57 0.75 10.37
CA PRO A 67 -1.65 -0.57 9.77
C PRO A 67 -2.02 -0.46 8.32
#